data_fa7facad30782ba5820874a03674354d
#
_entry.id   fa7facad30782ba5820874a03674354d
#
_cell.length_a   1.000
_cell.length_b   1.000
_cell.length_c   1.000
_cell.angle_alpha   90.00
_cell.angle_beta   90.00
_cell.angle_gamma   90.00
#
_symmetry.space_group_name_H-M   'P 1'
#
loop_
_entity.id
_entity.type
_entity.pdbx_description
1 polymer ?
#
loop_
_entity_poly.entity_id
_entity_poly.type
_entity_poly.pdbx_seq_one_letter_code
_entity_poly.pdbx_strand_id
1 'polypeptide(L)'
;VLGEGNITNIAVSPSYRRSGVAEALLKELERRARLKDVTIFFLEVRQSNEAAKRLYEKLGYSPIGVRKRFYEKPVEDAIVMSKS
;
A
#
# COMPACT_ATOMS: atom_id res chain seq x y z
N VAL A 1 -14.97 7.73 -2.50
CA VAL A 1 -15.49 7.21 -3.75
C VAL A 1 -16.01 5.81 -3.51
N LEU A 2 -17.20 5.53 -3.99
CA LEU A 2 -17.81 4.22 -3.84
C LEU A 2 -16.99 3.17 -4.58
N GLY A 3 -16.71 2.06 -3.89
CA GLY A 3 -15.99 0.95 -4.46
C GLY A 3 -14.47 1.10 -4.45
N GLU A 4 -13.95 2.19 -3.93
CA GLU A 4 -12.51 2.42 -3.85
C GLU A 4 -12.06 2.64 -2.42
N GLY A 5 -10.91 2.07 -2.07
CA GLY A 5 -10.26 2.30 -0.80
C GLY A 5 -8.84 2.81 -1.02
N ASN A 6 -8.48 3.87 -0.34
CA ASN A 6 -7.13 4.43 -0.43
C ASN A 6 -6.38 4.13 0.86
N ILE A 7 -5.29 3.38 0.76
CA ILE A 7 -4.52 2.94 1.92
C ILE A 7 -3.16 3.66 1.94
N THR A 8 -3.18 4.96 1.71
CA THR A 8 -1.94 5.75 1.62
C THR A 8 -1.27 6.01 2.96
N ASN A 9 -2.02 5.91 4.05
CA ASN A 9 -1.53 6.28 5.38
C ASN A 9 -1.00 5.12 6.21
N ILE A 10 -0.88 3.94 5.61
CA ILE A 10 -0.31 2.81 6.30
C ILE A 10 1.20 2.93 6.28
N ALA A 11 1.75 3.29 7.43
CA ALA A 11 3.20 3.36 7.61
C ALA A 11 3.69 2.01 8.12
N VAL A 12 4.53 1.35 7.32
CA VAL A 12 5.12 0.08 7.70
C VAL A 12 6.49 0.34 8.28
N SER A 13 6.61 0.29 9.60
CA SER A 13 7.92 0.44 10.24
C SER A 13 8.75 -0.83 10.02
N PRO A 14 10.09 -0.71 10.08
CA PRO A 14 10.94 -1.89 9.92
C PRO A 14 10.63 -3.03 10.87
N SER A 15 10.23 -2.72 12.10
CA SER A 15 9.89 -3.75 13.08
C SER A 15 8.64 -4.53 12.67
N TYR A 16 7.65 -3.87 12.13
CA TYR A 16 6.43 -4.53 11.68
C TYR A 16 6.68 -5.40 10.45
N ARG A 17 7.53 -4.95 9.55
CA ARG A 17 7.87 -5.73 8.35
C ARG A 17 8.45 -7.09 8.71
N ARG A 18 9.27 -7.14 9.76
CA ARG A 18 9.94 -8.38 10.17
C ARG A 18 9.02 -9.35 10.90
N SER A 19 8.00 -8.82 11.55
CA SER A 19 7.10 -9.65 12.35
C SER A 19 5.85 -10.14 11.61
N GLY A 20 5.64 -9.67 10.39
CA GLY A 20 4.43 -9.99 9.65
C GLY A 20 3.20 -9.22 10.10
N VAL A 21 3.35 -8.30 11.06
CA VAL A 21 2.23 -7.52 11.58
C VAL A 21 1.64 -6.63 10.50
N ALA A 22 2.48 -6.04 9.66
CA ALA A 22 2.01 -5.18 8.57
C ALA A 22 1.13 -5.94 7.58
N GLU A 23 1.52 -7.17 7.24
CA GLU A 23 0.74 -8.02 6.35
C GLU A 23 -0.62 -8.35 6.96
N ALA A 24 -0.63 -8.76 8.23
CA ALA A 24 -1.87 -9.10 8.92
C ALA A 24 -2.80 -7.89 9.03
N LEU A 25 -2.23 -6.71 9.34
CA LEU A 25 -2.99 -5.48 9.47
C LEU A 25 -3.62 -5.10 8.14
N LEU A 26 -2.87 -5.17 7.06
CA LEU A 26 -3.36 -4.82 5.73
C LEU A 26 -4.48 -5.76 5.29
N LYS A 27 -4.34 -7.05 5.53
CA LYS A 27 -5.37 -8.04 5.22
C LYS A 27 -6.66 -7.76 5.99
N GLU A 28 -6.55 -7.38 7.25
CA GLU A 28 -7.71 -7.05 8.07
C GLU A 28 -8.41 -5.79 7.58
N LEU A 29 -7.64 -4.77 7.20
CA LEU A 29 -8.21 -3.55 6.64
C LEU A 29 -8.96 -3.84 5.33
N GLU A 30 -8.39 -4.67 4.46
CA GLU A 30 -9.03 -5.05 3.21
C GLU A 30 -10.33 -5.82 3.48
N ARG A 31 -10.29 -6.75 4.43
CA ARG A 31 -11.48 -7.53 4.80
C ARG A 31 -12.62 -6.62 5.25
N ARG A 32 -12.31 -5.67 6.14
CA ARG A 32 -13.32 -4.74 6.64
C ARG A 32 -13.86 -3.83 5.55
N ALA A 33 -12.98 -3.38 4.67
CA ALA A 33 -13.37 -2.51 3.56
C ALA A 33 -14.27 -3.25 2.58
N ARG A 34 -13.98 -4.53 2.29
CA ARG A 34 -14.83 -5.35 1.40
C ARG A 34 -16.22 -5.55 1.98
N LEU A 35 -16.34 -5.63 3.29
CA LEU A 35 -17.66 -5.71 3.94
C LEU A 35 -18.48 -4.44 3.73
N LYS A 36 -17.83 -3.34 3.35
CA LYS A 36 -18.48 -2.07 3.03
C LYS A 36 -18.53 -1.82 1.52
N ASP A 37 -18.44 -2.87 0.73
CA ASP A 37 -18.51 -2.83 -0.73
C ASP A 37 -17.36 -2.09 -1.42
N VAL A 38 -16.22 -1.95 -0.75
CA VAL A 38 -15.01 -1.43 -1.37
C VAL A 38 -14.38 -2.56 -2.18
N THR A 39 -14.15 -2.33 -3.47
CA THR A 39 -13.67 -3.37 -4.38
C THR A 39 -12.29 -3.09 -4.96
N ILE A 40 -11.80 -1.86 -4.84
CA ILE A 40 -10.48 -1.47 -5.37
C ILE A 40 -9.70 -0.77 -4.27
N PHE A 41 -8.44 -1.14 -4.12
CA PHE A 41 -7.53 -0.57 -3.13
C PHE A 41 -6.34 0.06 -3.82
N PHE A 42 -5.94 1.23 -3.34
CA PHE A 42 -4.77 1.95 -3.85
C PHE A 42 -3.84 2.26 -2.69
N LEU A 43 -2.54 2.26 -2.97
CA LEU A 43 -1.54 2.74 -2.02
C LEU A 43 -0.36 3.35 -2.76
N GLU A 44 0.42 4.15 -2.06
CA GLU A 44 1.67 4.70 -2.55
C GLU A 44 2.82 4.15 -1.72
N VAL A 45 3.94 3.90 -2.38
CA VAL A 45 5.14 3.40 -1.72
C VAL A 45 6.35 4.15 -2.29
N ARG A 46 7.34 4.45 -1.45
CA ARG A 46 8.57 5.07 -1.92
C ARG A 46 9.24 4.18 -2.95
N GLN A 47 9.72 4.76 -4.02
CA GLN A 47 10.36 4.02 -5.10
C GLN A 47 11.53 3.18 -4.59
N SER A 48 12.28 3.67 -3.61
CA SER A 48 13.41 2.96 -3.04
C SER A 48 13.06 1.89 -2.01
N ASN A 49 11.80 1.82 -1.59
CA ASN A 49 11.39 0.89 -0.54
C ASN A 49 11.07 -0.48 -1.12
N GLU A 50 12.11 -1.24 -1.42
CA GLU A 50 11.95 -2.56 -2.04
C GLU A 50 11.19 -3.54 -1.17
N ALA A 51 11.42 -3.50 0.15
CA ALA A 51 10.75 -4.41 1.07
C ALA A 51 9.23 -4.20 1.05
N ALA A 52 8.79 -2.95 1.07
CA ALA A 52 7.35 -2.64 1.02
C ALA A 52 6.75 -3.03 -0.33
N LYS A 53 7.45 -2.75 -1.43
CA LYS A 53 6.98 -3.13 -2.75
C LYS A 53 6.77 -4.64 -2.85
N ARG A 54 7.70 -5.44 -2.35
CA ARG A 54 7.57 -6.90 -2.35
C ARG A 54 6.41 -7.37 -1.50
N LEU A 55 6.22 -6.76 -0.34
CA LEU A 55 5.09 -7.09 0.51
C LEU A 55 3.76 -6.87 -0.20
N TYR A 56 3.60 -5.70 -0.82
CA TYR A 56 2.36 -5.37 -1.50
C TYR A 56 2.14 -6.25 -2.72
N GLU A 57 3.18 -6.56 -3.47
CA GLU A 57 3.08 -7.49 -4.59
C GLU A 57 2.65 -8.89 -4.12
N LYS A 58 3.21 -9.35 -3.02
CA LYS A 58 2.81 -10.63 -2.41
C LYS A 58 1.33 -10.65 -2.05
N LEU A 59 0.79 -9.51 -1.63
CA LEU A 59 -0.61 -9.38 -1.26
C LEU A 59 -1.53 -9.12 -2.45
N GLY A 60 -1.00 -9.07 -3.65
CA GLY A 60 -1.80 -8.96 -4.86
C GLY A 60 -1.86 -7.57 -5.47
N TYR A 61 -1.09 -6.62 -4.96
CA TYR A 61 -1.01 -5.29 -5.52
C TYR A 61 -0.10 -5.26 -6.73
N SER A 62 -0.45 -4.44 -7.72
CA SER A 62 0.35 -4.26 -8.93
C SER A 62 0.62 -2.79 -9.15
N PRO A 63 1.81 -2.42 -9.64
CA PRO A 63 2.11 -1.01 -9.92
C PRO A 63 1.29 -0.53 -11.12
N ILE A 64 0.67 0.64 -10.96
CA ILE A 64 -0.15 1.24 -12.02
C ILE A 64 0.32 2.61 -12.44
N GLY A 65 1.26 3.22 -11.70
CA GLY A 65 1.74 4.55 -12.06
C GLY A 65 2.79 5.05 -11.10
N VAL A 66 3.26 6.25 -11.37
CA VAL A 66 4.28 6.92 -10.56
C VAL A 66 3.81 8.34 -10.28
N ARG A 67 3.93 8.75 -9.02
CA ARG A 67 3.70 10.14 -8.62
C ARG A 67 5.06 10.79 -8.41
N LYS A 68 5.40 11.73 -9.26
CA LYS A 68 6.69 12.40 -9.19
C LYS A 68 6.80 13.28 -7.95
N ARG A 69 7.93 13.19 -7.26
CA ARG A 69 8.26 14.00 -6.10
C ARG A 69 7.16 13.98 -5.02
N PHE A 70 6.55 12.83 -4.84
CA PHE A 70 5.47 12.68 -3.87
C PHE A 70 5.94 12.80 -2.43
N TYR A 71 7.11 12.26 -2.12
CA TYR A 71 7.69 12.31 -0.78
C TYR A 71 8.71 13.44 -0.66
N GLU A 72 8.81 14.00 0.55
CA GLU A 72 9.83 14.96 0.90
C GLU A 72 10.76 14.36 1.95
N LYS A 73 12.00 14.86 2.01
CA LYS A 73 13.01 14.52 3.03
C LYS A 73 13.36 13.03 3.09
N PRO A 74 13.94 12.45 2.07
CA PRO A 74 14.35 13.07 0.82
C PRO A 74 13.23 13.13 -0.20
N VAL A 75 13.41 13.96 -1.21
CA VAL A 75 12.47 14.00 -2.34
C VAL A 75 12.58 12.69 -3.10
N GLU A 76 11.45 12.06 -3.30
CA GLU A 76 11.41 10.76 -3.95
C GLU A 76 10.05 10.54 -4.61
N ASP A 77 10.06 9.81 -5.73
CA ASP A 77 8.82 9.43 -6.39
C ASP A 77 8.10 8.35 -5.60
N ALA A 78 6.79 8.31 -5.75
CA ALA A 78 5.96 7.24 -5.22
C ALA A 78 5.54 6.32 -6.35
N ILE A 79 5.58 5.03 -6.09
CA ILE A 79 4.95 4.03 -6.95
C ILE A 79 3.52 3.87 -6.46
N VAL A 80 2.57 4.05 -7.35
CA VAL A 80 1.15 3.83 -7.04
C VAL A 80 0.82 2.39 -7.38
N MET A 81 0.27 1.69 -6.42
CA MET A 81 -0.09 0.27 -6.60
C MET A 81 -1.58 0.09 -6.33
N SER A 82 -2.19 -0.85 -7.02
CA SER A 82 -3.60 -1.15 -6.82
C SER A 82 -3.87 -2.64 -6.76
N LYS A 83 -5.02 -2.96 -6.16
CA LYS A 83 -5.53 -4.32 -6.04
C LYS A 83 -7.04 -4.28 -6.10
N SER A 84 -7.62 -5.18 -6.83
CA SER A 84 -9.09 -5.34 -6.90
C SER A 84 -9.57 -6.64 -6.29
#